data_0f2038c782b3d3c8905d8fcb0a114b80
#
_entry.id   0f2038c782b3d3c8905d8fcb0a114b80
#
_cell.length_a   1.000
_cell.length_b   1.000
_cell.length_c   1.000
_cell.angle_alpha   90.00
_cell.angle_beta   90.00
_cell.angle_gamma   90.00
#
_symmetry.space_group_name_H-M   'P 1'
#
loop_
_entity.id
_entity.type
_entity.pdbx_description
1 polymer ?
#
loop_
_entity_poly.entity_id
_entity_poly.type
_entity_poly.pdbx_seq_one_letter_code
_entity_poly.pdbx_strand_id
1 'polypeptide(L)'
;VCNVGPLVEPTTRTNYLNGSVRLPFNLFSHSDQQNQWQTSVSNAQSSAGWGGRIADKTGDLNITIFPPITSTAGTPIFTSGNIERPLVIAPAPTALNASLALNGFSANQATRDQDPRYLAMQNLLLNDQSFTLIRGASRVTSEAVSIEKSLRAAGNPTIAPFPLNPRTGLGNQLEQIAKVISIRSALGMNRQIFFCSLGGFDTHTGQVTGGAPTTGTQANLLAQLSGAMKAFYDATVTLG
;
A
#
# COMPACT_ATOMS: atom_id res chain seq x y z
N VAL A 1 -2.12 -5.75 19.71
CA VAL A 1 -1.92 -4.30 19.81
C VAL A 1 -3.25 -3.69 20.21
N CYS A 2 -3.29 -3.02 21.34
CA CYS A 2 -4.52 -2.40 21.85
C CYS A 2 -4.30 -0.91 21.97
N ASN A 3 -5.28 -0.12 21.53
CA ASN A 3 -5.42 1.32 21.83
C ASN A 3 -4.11 2.13 21.71
N VAL A 4 -3.37 1.92 20.65
CA VAL A 4 -2.17 2.70 20.36
C VAL A 4 -2.58 3.90 19.54
N GLY A 5 -2.51 5.08 20.14
CA GLY A 5 -2.76 6.35 19.46
C GLY A 5 -1.51 7.22 19.43
N PRO A 6 -1.55 8.34 18.71
CA PRO A 6 -0.50 9.33 18.75
C PRO A 6 -0.30 9.88 20.17
N LEU A 7 0.95 10.03 20.58
CA LEU A 7 1.31 10.58 21.88
C LEU A 7 2.44 11.61 21.68
N VAL A 8 2.34 12.76 22.31
CA VAL A 8 3.41 13.78 22.31
C VAL A 8 4.32 13.59 23.52
N GLU A 9 3.73 13.39 24.69
CA GLU A 9 4.44 13.14 25.94
C GLU A 9 3.58 12.29 26.90
N PRO A 10 4.16 11.60 27.89
CA PRO A 10 3.42 10.84 28.87
C PRO A 10 2.35 11.69 29.55
N THR A 11 1.11 11.22 29.54
CA THR A 11 -0.03 12.02 29.98
C THR A 11 -0.91 11.22 30.93
N THR A 12 -1.25 11.82 32.06
CA THR A 12 -2.29 11.32 32.97
C THR A 12 -3.62 12.00 32.67
N ARG A 13 -4.73 11.42 33.17
CA ARG A 13 -6.06 12.10 33.07
C ARG A 13 -6.03 13.49 33.72
N THR A 14 -5.35 13.63 34.84
CA THR A 14 -5.22 14.92 35.54
C THR A 14 -4.47 15.93 34.68
N ASN A 15 -3.35 15.53 34.07
CA ASN A 15 -2.57 16.40 33.21
C ASN A 15 -3.35 16.85 31.96
N TYR A 16 -4.13 15.92 31.40
CA TYR A 16 -5.02 16.24 30.30
C TYR A 16 -6.09 17.27 30.69
N LEU A 17 -6.75 17.06 31.83
CA LEU A 17 -7.84 17.94 32.27
C LEU A 17 -7.39 19.33 32.67
N ASN A 18 -6.20 19.49 33.24
CA ASN A 18 -5.64 20.77 33.67
C ASN A 18 -4.78 21.47 32.61
N GLY A 19 -4.63 20.85 31.41
CA GLY A 19 -3.88 21.42 30.30
C GLY A 19 -2.39 21.54 30.53
N SER A 20 -1.79 20.79 31.47
CA SER A 20 -0.38 20.88 31.83
C SER A 20 0.57 20.11 30.89
N VAL A 21 0.06 19.44 29.87
CA VAL A 21 0.83 18.65 28.91
C VAL A 21 0.45 19.03 27.48
N ARG A 22 1.41 18.83 26.56
CA ARG A 22 1.14 19.01 25.15
C ARG A 22 0.33 17.81 24.62
N LEU A 23 -0.73 18.13 23.90
CA LEU A 23 -1.60 17.13 23.27
C LEU A 23 -1.24 16.96 21.78
N PRO A 24 -1.60 15.81 21.19
CA PRO A 24 -1.53 15.65 19.76
C PRO A 24 -2.34 16.73 19.02
N PHE A 25 -1.82 17.14 17.87
CA PHE A 25 -2.50 18.10 17.02
C PHE A 25 -3.90 17.58 16.64
N ASN A 26 -4.92 18.42 16.81
CA ASN A 26 -6.33 18.07 16.52
C ASN A 26 -6.76 16.69 17.08
N LEU A 27 -6.55 16.48 18.39
CA LEU A 27 -6.73 15.19 19.08
C LEU A 27 -8.06 14.46 18.77
N PHE A 28 -9.13 15.17 18.46
CA PHE A 28 -10.45 14.60 18.19
C PHE A 28 -10.81 14.53 16.69
N SER A 29 -9.88 14.87 15.81
CA SER A 29 -10.05 14.72 14.36
C SER A 29 -9.57 13.34 13.91
N HIS A 30 -10.47 12.51 13.38
CA HIS A 30 -10.12 11.17 12.88
C HIS A 30 -9.05 11.22 11.79
N SER A 31 -9.17 12.14 10.83
CA SER A 31 -8.21 12.29 9.74
C SER A 31 -6.83 12.71 10.24
N ASP A 32 -6.77 13.62 11.21
CA ASP A 32 -5.50 14.08 11.78
C ASP A 32 -4.84 12.97 12.60
N GLN A 33 -5.62 12.19 13.37
CA GLN A 33 -5.10 11.05 14.11
C GLN A 33 -4.56 9.97 13.17
N GLN A 34 -5.25 9.67 12.06
CA GLN A 34 -4.75 8.76 11.05
C GLN A 34 -3.47 9.26 10.39
N ASN A 35 -3.39 10.57 10.09
CA ASN A 35 -2.21 11.20 9.54
C ASN A 35 -1.03 11.09 10.53
N GLN A 36 -1.23 11.43 11.78
CA GLN A 36 -0.21 11.36 12.83
C GLN A 36 0.32 9.92 13.01
N TRP A 37 -0.56 8.93 13.00
CA TRP A 37 -0.19 7.52 13.03
C TRP A 37 0.66 7.12 11.81
N GLN A 38 0.24 7.52 10.62
CA GLN A 38 0.93 7.18 9.37
C GLN A 38 2.23 7.95 9.18
N THR A 39 2.35 9.14 9.75
CA THR A 39 3.57 9.96 9.67
C THR A 39 4.51 9.75 10.85
N SER A 40 4.02 9.22 11.97
CA SER A 40 4.74 9.20 13.26
C SER A 40 5.14 10.60 13.74
N VAL A 41 4.31 11.60 13.41
CA VAL A 41 4.49 13.00 13.85
C VAL A 41 3.21 13.42 14.54
N SER A 42 3.23 13.51 15.87
CA SER A 42 2.02 13.70 16.69
C SER A 42 1.67 15.15 17.00
N ASN A 43 2.60 16.07 16.78
CA ASN A 43 2.46 17.49 17.16
C ASN A 43 2.42 18.47 15.97
N ALA A 44 2.44 17.96 14.74
CA ALA A 44 2.42 18.76 13.53
C ALA A 44 1.87 17.96 12.35
N GLN A 45 1.61 18.63 11.25
CA GLN A 45 1.35 17.99 9.97
C GLN A 45 2.65 17.57 9.29
N SER A 46 2.64 16.47 8.57
CA SER A 46 3.76 15.99 7.77
C SER A 46 3.26 15.48 6.42
N SER A 47 4.05 15.66 5.37
CA SER A 47 3.77 15.18 4.02
C SER A 47 4.39 13.83 3.70
N ALA A 48 5.24 13.29 4.60
CA ALA A 48 5.92 12.01 4.43
C ALA A 48 5.56 11.03 5.54
N GLY A 49 5.16 9.83 5.14
CA GLY A 49 4.86 8.73 6.04
C GLY A 49 6.11 8.01 6.54
N TRP A 50 6.00 7.32 7.67
CA TRP A 50 7.16 6.60 8.21
C TRP A 50 7.56 5.39 7.34
N GLY A 51 6.62 4.73 6.67
CA GLY A 51 6.92 3.68 5.70
C GLY A 51 7.69 4.20 4.48
N GLY A 52 7.25 5.35 3.92
CA GLY A 52 7.96 6.02 2.84
C GLY A 52 9.37 6.47 3.23
N ARG A 53 9.55 7.02 4.45
CA ARG A 53 10.90 7.38 4.94
C ARG A 53 11.82 6.17 5.13
N ILE A 54 11.28 5.01 5.47
CA ILE A 54 12.06 3.77 5.48
C ILE A 54 12.43 3.38 4.04
N ALA A 55 11.48 3.45 3.10
CA ALA A 55 11.73 3.17 1.69
C ALA A 55 12.84 4.08 1.13
N ASP A 56 12.83 5.39 1.46
CA ASP A 56 13.90 6.34 1.10
C ASP A 56 15.31 5.89 1.55
N LYS A 57 15.39 5.08 2.61
CA LYS A 57 16.67 4.58 3.17
C LYS A 57 17.05 3.18 2.68
N THR A 58 16.10 2.44 2.16
CA THR A 58 16.30 1.03 1.79
C THR A 58 16.14 0.80 0.29
N GLY A 59 15.76 1.81 -0.48
CA GLY A 59 15.61 1.71 -1.94
C GLY A 59 16.86 1.20 -2.63
N ASP A 60 18.02 1.72 -2.26
CA ASP A 60 19.33 1.35 -2.81
C ASP A 60 19.73 -0.12 -2.55
N LEU A 61 19.04 -0.82 -1.65
CA LEU A 61 19.25 -2.25 -1.41
C LEU A 61 18.62 -3.15 -2.49
N ASN A 62 17.82 -2.55 -3.36
CA ASN A 62 17.17 -3.22 -4.49
C ASN A 62 17.93 -2.89 -5.79
N ILE A 63 18.08 -3.88 -6.66
CA ILE A 63 18.76 -3.73 -7.97
C ILE A 63 17.68 -3.68 -9.06
N THR A 64 16.80 -2.69 -8.98
CA THR A 64 15.64 -2.60 -9.87
C THR A 64 15.03 -1.20 -9.87
N ILE A 65 14.24 -0.91 -10.91
CA ILE A 65 13.35 0.26 -10.96
C ILE A 65 12.01 0.01 -10.25
N PHE A 66 11.74 -1.22 -9.78
CA PHE A 66 10.50 -1.52 -9.10
C PHE A 66 10.48 -0.81 -7.73
N PRO A 67 9.42 -0.05 -7.40
CA PRO A 67 9.38 0.72 -6.17
C PRO A 67 9.50 -0.15 -4.92
N PRO A 68 10.28 0.27 -3.91
CA PRO A 68 10.46 -0.48 -2.67
C PRO A 68 9.21 -0.50 -1.79
N ILE A 69 8.19 0.29 -2.14
CA ILE A 69 6.93 0.35 -1.41
C ILE A 69 5.75 0.14 -2.35
N THR A 70 4.88 -0.82 -2.01
CA THR A 70 3.69 -1.17 -2.80
C THR A 70 2.44 -1.12 -1.92
N SER A 71 1.38 -0.50 -2.45
CA SER A 71 0.08 -0.42 -1.79
C SER A 71 -1.00 -1.12 -2.61
N THR A 72 -1.87 -1.83 -1.93
CA THR A 72 -3.12 -2.38 -2.47
C THR A 72 -4.36 -1.63 -1.97
N ALA A 73 -4.15 -0.52 -1.25
CA ALA A 73 -5.19 0.29 -0.61
C ALA A 73 -5.05 1.80 -0.92
N GLY A 74 -4.76 2.14 -2.17
CA GLY A 74 -4.57 3.53 -2.59
C GLY A 74 -3.21 4.11 -2.17
N THR A 75 -3.15 5.42 -2.02
CA THR A 75 -1.93 6.19 -1.69
C THR A 75 -2.01 6.83 -0.31
N PRO A 76 -2.04 6.07 0.79
CA PRO A 76 -2.02 6.66 2.12
C PRO A 76 -0.68 7.35 2.38
N ILE A 77 -0.68 8.37 3.22
CA ILE A 77 0.53 9.14 3.53
C ILE A 77 1.65 8.26 4.09
N PHE A 78 1.30 7.16 4.78
CA PHE A 78 2.26 6.14 5.23
C PHE A 78 3.25 5.74 4.14
N THR A 79 2.77 5.59 2.90
CA THR A 79 3.57 5.11 1.77
C THR A 79 4.37 6.19 1.05
N SER A 80 4.19 7.47 1.40
CA SER A 80 4.87 8.59 0.75
C SER A 80 6.20 8.88 1.41
N GLY A 81 7.30 8.70 0.69
CA GLY A 81 8.63 9.16 1.09
C GLY A 81 8.92 10.56 0.57
N ASN A 82 10.10 11.08 0.89
CA ASN A 82 10.63 12.30 0.29
C ASN A 82 11.18 12.04 -1.13
N ILE A 83 11.70 10.85 -1.35
CA ILE A 83 12.30 10.38 -2.62
C ILE A 83 11.37 9.32 -3.24
N GLU A 84 11.13 8.25 -2.50
CA GLU A 84 10.37 7.10 -2.96
C GLU A 84 8.86 7.36 -3.00
N ARG A 85 8.21 6.82 -4.01
CA ARG A 85 6.76 6.88 -4.19
C ARG A 85 6.18 5.46 -4.23
N PRO A 86 4.98 5.25 -3.70
CA PRO A 86 4.36 3.93 -3.73
C PRO A 86 3.95 3.53 -5.15
N LEU A 87 4.15 2.27 -5.47
CA LEU A 87 3.40 1.62 -6.52
C LEU A 87 2.02 1.22 -5.98
N VAL A 88 0.96 1.63 -6.65
CA VAL A 88 -0.40 1.19 -6.33
C VAL A 88 -0.85 0.15 -7.33
N ILE A 89 -1.23 -1.02 -6.84
CA ILE A 89 -1.73 -2.12 -7.67
C ILE A 89 -3.13 -2.54 -7.24
N ALA A 90 -3.91 -3.02 -8.19
CA ALA A 90 -5.24 -3.54 -7.89
C ALA A 90 -5.14 -4.81 -7.04
N PRO A 91 -6.01 -4.99 -6.02
CA PRO A 91 -6.05 -6.21 -5.23
C PRO A 91 -6.57 -7.41 -6.06
N ALA A 92 -6.38 -8.62 -5.55
CA ALA A 92 -7.07 -9.79 -6.09
C ALA A 92 -8.61 -9.57 -6.05
N PRO A 93 -9.42 -10.16 -6.95
CA PRO A 93 -9.04 -11.22 -7.90
C PRO A 93 -8.36 -10.73 -9.19
N THR A 94 -8.04 -9.42 -9.30
CA THR A 94 -7.31 -8.93 -10.46
C THR A 94 -5.98 -9.69 -10.59
N ALA A 95 -5.71 -10.21 -11.78
CA ALA A 95 -4.45 -10.91 -12.04
C ALA A 95 -3.27 -9.94 -11.85
N LEU A 96 -2.17 -10.41 -11.25
CA LEU A 96 -1.02 -9.55 -10.95
C LEU A 96 -0.46 -8.87 -12.20
N ASN A 97 -0.36 -9.61 -13.31
CA ASN A 97 0.08 -9.09 -14.60
C ASN A 97 -0.91 -8.13 -15.29
N ALA A 98 -2.09 -7.93 -14.71
CA ALA A 98 -3.10 -6.96 -15.14
C ALA A 98 -3.37 -5.89 -14.07
N SER A 99 -2.67 -5.93 -12.94
CA SER A 99 -2.90 -5.02 -11.81
C SER A 99 -2.40 -3.58 -12.05
N LEU A 100 -1.54 -3.43 -13.04
CA LEU A 100 -1.12 -2.15 -13.61
C LEU A 100 -1.26 -2.28 -15.13
N ALA A 101 -2.29 -1.68 -15.72
CA ALA A 101 -2.61 -1.83 -17.13
C ALA A 101 -2.39 -0.55 -17.93
N LEU A 102 -1.76 -0.67 -19.09
CA LEU A 102 -1.71 0.38 -20.09
C LEU A 102 -2.98 0.36 -20.94
N ASN A 103 -3.98 1.11 -20.50
CA ASN A 103 -5.27 1.18 -21.19
C ASN A 103 -5.11 1.73 -22.61
N GLY A 104 -5.82 1.13 -23.57
CA GLY A 104 -5.79 1.53 -24.97
C GLY A 104 -4.73 0.81 -25.82
N PHE A 105 -3.88 -0.03 -25.21
CA PHE A 105 -2.89 -0.83 -25.91
C PHE A 105 -3.13 -2.34 -25.72
N SER A 106 -2.57 -3.15 -26.62
CA SER A 106 -2.69 -4.60 -26.54
C SER A 106 -2.07 -5.15 -25.24
N ALA A 107 -2.73 -6.11 -24.63
CA ALA A 107 -2.18 -6.89 -23.54
C ALA A 107 -1.02 -7.79 -24.00
N ASN A 108 -0.97 -8.18 -25.28
CA ASN A 108 0.13 -8.94 -25.84
C ASN A 108 1.32 -8.01 -26.11
N GLN A 109 2.48 -8.32 -25.50
CA GLN A 109 3.69 -7.50 -25.57
C GLN A 109 4.18 -7.32 -27.02
N ALA A 110 4.28 -8.40 -27.77
CA ALA A 110 4.78 -8.35 -29.15
C ALA A 110 3.88 -7.50 -30.06
N THR A 111 2.56 -7.62 -29.90
CA THR A 111 1.58 -6.81 -30.65
C THR A 111 1.69 -5.32 -30.23
N ARG A 112 1.83 -5.06 -28.94
CA ARG A 112 1.96 -3.69 -28.42
C ARG A 112 3.24 -3.02 -28.87
N ASP A 113 4.36 -3.72 -28.85
CA ASP A 113 5.67 -3.20 -29.25
C ASP A 113 5.72 -2.84 -30.75
N GLN A 114 4.76 -3.32 -31.54
CA GLN A 114 4.58 -2.99 -32.95
C GLN A 114 3.45 -1.98 -33.20
N ASP A 115 2.69 -1.59 -32.17
CA ASP A 115 1.62 -0.59 -32.32
C ASP A 115 2.22 0.80 -32.56
N PRO A 116 1.95 1.44 -33.72
CA PRO A 116 2.50 2.78 -34.03
C PRO A 116 2.15 3.84 -32.97
N ARG A 117 0.99 3.71 -32.30
CA ARG A 117 0.57 4.65 -31.26
C ARG A 117 1.42 4.45 -29.99
N TYR A 118 1.77 3.21 -29.66
CA TYR A 118 2.65 2.90 -28.53
C TYR A 118 4.07 3.44 -28.79
N LEU A 119 4.60 3.21 -29.98
CA LEU A 119 5.89 3.75 -30.39
C LEU A 119 5.90 5.30 -30.39
N ALA A 120 4.83 5.92 -30.90
CA ALA A 120 4.69 7.37 -30.86
C ALA A 120 4.65 7.90 -29.40
N MET A 121 3.92 7.23 -28.51
CA MET A 121 3.90 7.57 -27.08
C MET A 121 5.32 7.49 -26.49
N GLN A 122 6.06 6.39 -26.73
CA GLN A 122 7.43 6.26 -26.23
C GLN A 122 8.36 7.35 -26.76
N ASN A 123 8.24 7.71 -28.05
CA ASN A 123 9.01 8.80 -28.62
C ASN A 123 8.65 10.15 -27.98
N LEU A 124 7.38 10.41 -27.69
CA LEU A 124 6.96 11.63 -27.01
C LEU A 124 7.55 11.74 -25.60
N LEU A 125 7.72 10.62 -24.88
CA LEU A 125 8.34 10.61 -23.55
C LEU A 125 9.83 10.98 -23.58
N LEU A 126 10.47 10.88 -24.73
CA LEU A 126 11.87 11.27 -24.94
C LEU A 126 12.02 12.71 -25.45
N ASN A 127 10.93 13.30 -25.95
CA ASN A 127 10.94 14.67 -26.47
C ASN A 127 10.88 15.68 -25.33
N ASP A 128 11.37 16.88 -25.62
CA ASP A 128 11.30 18.08 -24.78
C ASP A 128 11.65 17.84 -23.30
N GLN A 129 12.90 17.42 -23.07
CA GLN A 129 13.46 17.24 -21.72
C GLN A 129 13.90 18.59 -21.08
N SER A 130 13.68 19.72 -21.75
CA SER A 130 14.14 21.04 -21.28
C SER A 130 13.34 21.56 -20.07
N PHE A 131 12.03 21.29 -20.02
CA PHE A 131 11.15 21.72 -18.94
C PHE A 131 11.09 20.69 -17.82
N THR A 132 11.32 21.14 -16.58
CA THR A 132 11.37 20.27 -15.38
C THR A 132 10.07 19.47 -15.18
N LEU A 133 8.90 20.09 -15.39
CA LEU A 133 7.61 19.40 -15.24
C LEU A 133 7.39 18.34 -16.32
N ILE A 134 7.73 18.64 -17.57
CA ILE A 134 7.60 17.70 -18.70
C ILE A 134 8.55 16.52 -18.46
N ARG A 135 9.81 16.79 -18.11
CA ARG A 135 10.79 15.76 -17.80
C ARG A 135 10.34 14.88 -16.61
N GLY A 136 9.76 15.50 -15.57
CA GLY A 136 9.21 14.76 -14.43
C GLY A 136 8.05 13.85 -14.83
N ALA A 137 7.10 14.34 -15.61
CA ALA A 137 5.96 13.57 -16.10
C ALA A 137 6.40 12.43 -17.03
N SER A 138 7.32 12.70 -17.95
CA SER A 138 7.88 11.70 -18.86
C SER A 138 8.60 10.60 -18.12
N ARG A 139 9.39 10.93 -17.09
CA ARG A 139 10.07 9.96 -16.25
C ARG A 139 9.08 9.05 -15.53
N VAL A 140 8.10 9.61 -14.84
CA VAL A 140 7.07 8.84 -14.10
C VAL A 140 6.32 7.90 -15.05
N THR A 141 5.97 8.37 -16.25
CA THR A 141 5.26 7.56 -17.23
C THR A 141 6.16 6.43 -17.77
N SER A 142 7.42 6.71 -18.06
CA SER A 142 8.40 5.69 -18.53
C SER A 142 8.66 4.63 -17.47
N GLU A 143 8.78 5.02 -16.21
CA GLU A 143 8.90 4.12 -15.07
C GLU A 143 7.65 3.23 -14.94
N ALA A 144 6.45 3.80 -15.02
CA ALA A 144 5.20 3.04 -14.97
C ALA A 144 5.08 2.01 -16.11
N VAL A 145 5.46 2.37 -17.33
CA VAL A 145 5.51 1.45 -18.49
C VAL A 145 6.49 0.31 -18.24
N SER A 146 7.65 0.61 -17.69
CA SER A 146 8.68 -0.39 -17.40
C SER A 146 8.27 -1.34 -16.27
N ILE A 147 7.62 -0.82 -15.24
CA ILE A 147 7.06 -1.63 -14.12
C ILE A 147 5.95 -2.53 -14.65
N GLU A 148 5.04 -2.00 -15.46
CA GLU A 148 3.97 -2.80 -16.10
C GLU A 148 4.55 -3.95 -16.92
N LYS A 149 5.59 -3.69 -17.70
CA LYS A 149 6.29 -4.69 -18.49
C LYS A 149 6.89 -5.79 -17.60
N SER A 150 7.50 -5.42 -16.47
CA SER A 150 8.07 -6.37 -15.49
C SER A 150 6.99 -7.24 -14.84
N LEU A 151 5.88 -6.65 -14.41
CA LEU A 151 4.74 -7.40 -13.84
C LEU A 151 4.12 -8.34 -14.86
N ARG A 152 3.98 -7.90 -16.10
CA ARG A 152 3.46 -8.72 -17.20
C ARG A 152 4.37 -9.90 -17.50
N ALA A 153 5.67 -9.69 -17.57
CA ALA A 153 6.65 -10.73 -17.79
C ALA A 153 6.69 -11.77 -16.65
N ALA A 154 6.48 -11.33 -15.40
CA ALA A 154 6.40 -12.21 -14.24
C ALA A 154 5.11 -13.06 -14.21
N GLY A 155 4.08 -12.67 -14.97
CA GLY A 155 2.82 -13.39 -15.07
C GLY A 155 1.88 -13.21 -13.88
N ASN A 156 1.01 -14.19 -13.68
CA ASN A 156 0.09 -14.23 -12.54
C ASN A 156 0.39 -15.47 -11.69
N PRO A 157 1.28 -15.40 -10.71
CA PRO A 157 1.65 -16.55 -9.90
C PRO A 157 0.45 -17.11 -9.15
N THR A 158 0.38 -18.42 -9.04
CA THR A 158 -0.60 -19.11 -8.20
C THR A 158 -0.05 -19.16 -6.79
N ILE A 159 -0.74 -18.54 -5.86
CA ILE A 159 -0.50 -18.69 -4.43
C ILE A 159 -1.41 -19.81 -3.93
N ALA A 160 -0.90 -20.69 -3.06
CA ALA A 160 -1.72 -21.70 -2.39
C ALA A 160 -2.99 -21.03 -1.82
N PRO A 161 -4.15 -21.69 -1.86
CA PRO A 161 -5.43 -21.05 -1.66
C PRO A 161 -5.41 -20.23 -0.38
N PHE A 162 -5.71 -18.94 -0.52
CA PHE A 162 -6.06 -18.09 0.60
C PHE A 162 -7.41 -18.60 1.13
N PRO A 163 -7.46 -19.35 2.23
CA PRO A 163 -8.67 -20.03 2.68
C PRO A 163 -9.60 -19.06 3.39
N LEU A 164 -10.05 -18.03 2.67
CA LEU A 164 -10.97 -17.04 3.20
C LEU A 164 -12.36 -17.29 2.62
N ASN A 165 -13.25 -17.76 3.46
CA ASN A 165 -14.66 -17.89 3.15
C ASN A 165 -15.50 -17.26 4.29
N PRO A 166 -16.21 -16.15 4.06
CA PRO A 166 -16.26 -15.40 2.79
C PRO A 166 -14.96 -14.64 2.51
N ARG A 167 -14.66 -14.45 1.22
CA ARG A 167 -13.51 -13.69 0.78
C ARG A 167 -13.68 -12.21 1.17
N THR A 168 -12.70 -11.64 1.85
CA THR A 168 -12.74 -10.28 2.36
C THR A 168 -11.90 -9.32 1.51
N GLY A 169 -12.20 -8.02 1.58
CA GLY A 169 -11.39 -7.00 0.91
C GLY A 169 -9.93 -7.03 1.36
N LEU A 170 -9.66 -7.20 2.66
CA LEU A 170 -8.31 -7.32 3.19
C LEU A 170 -7.63 -8.62 2.72
N GLY A 171 -8.37 -9.73 2.65
CA GLY A 171 -7.84 -10.99 2.11
C GLY A 171 -7.39 -10.84 0.66
N ASN A 172 -8.16 -10.14 -0.17
CA ASN A 172 -7.78 -9.84 -1.55
C ASN A 172 -6.52 -8.97 -1.65
N GLN A 173 -6.39 -7.99 -0.77
CA GLN A 173 -5.20 -7.13 -0.71
C GLN A 173 -3.96 -7.94 -0.34
N LEU A 174 -4.04 -8.77 0.69
CA LEU A 174 -2.94 -9.60 1.16
C LEU A 174 -2.56 -10.71 0.18
N GLU A 175 -3.53 -11.30 -0.52
CA GLU A 175 -3.23 -12.26 -1.60
C GLU A 175 -2.40 -11.60 -2.71
N GLN A 176 -2.77 -10.39 -3.12
CA GLN A 176 -2.01 -9.68 -4.15
C GLN A 176 -0.59 -9.36 -3.69
N ILE A 177 -0.42 -8.96 -2.42
CA ILE A 177 0.90 -8.76 -1.81
C ILE A 177 1.71 -10.06 -1.81
N ALA A 178 1.11 -11.20 -1.44
CA ALA A 178 1.79 -12.49 -1.48
C ALA A 178 2.25 -12.87 -2.90
N LYS A 179 1.46 -12.53 -3.94
CA LYS A 179 1.86 -12.68 -5.34
C LYS A 179 3.08 -11.83 -5.69
N VAL A 180 3.14 -10.58 -5.25
CA VAL A 180 4.34 -9.72 -5.46
C VAL A 180 5.55 -10.32 -4.76
N ILE A 181 5.41 -10.79 -3.52
CA ILE A 181 6.48 -11.43 -2.77
C ILE A 181 6.98 -12.70 -3.49
N SER A 182 6.09 -13.50 -4.07
CA SER A 182 6.47 -14.72 -4.77
C SER A 182 7.37 -14.49 -5.98
N ILE A 183 7.28 -13.32 -6.60
CA ILE A 183 8.09 -12.94 -7.76
C ILE A 183 9.24 -11.97 -7.40
N ARG A 184 9.54 -11.78 -6.13
CA ARG A 184 10.55 -10.83 -5.65
C ARG A 184 11.90 -10.93 -6.37
N SER A 185 12.35 -12.15 -6.62
CA SER A 185 13.62 -12.39 -7.32
C SER A 185 13.57 -11.94 -8.79
N ALA A 186 12.44 -12.19 -9.47
CA ALA A 186 12.23 -11.74 -10.86
C ALA A 186 12.14 -10.21 -10.95
N LEU A 187 11.70 -9.55 -9.86
CA LEU A 187 11.63 -8.09 -9.76
C LEU A 187 12.95 -7.48 -9.26
N GLY A 188 13.96 -8.27 -8.89
CA GLY A 188 15.22 -7.77 -8.32
C GLY A 188 15.07 -7.14 -6.94
N MET A 189 14.10 -7.60 -6.14
CA MET A 189 13.73 -7.00 -4.86
C MET A 189 14.34 -7.77 -3.68
N ASN A 190 15.09 -7.05 -2.85
CA ASN A 190 15.65 -7.56 -1.58
C ASN A 190 14.91 -7.00 -0.36
N ARG A 191 14.36 -5.78 -0.47
CA ARG A 191 13.63 -5.10 0.60
C ARG A 191 12.38 -4.47 0.03
N GLN A 192 11.24 -4.81 0.61
CA GLN A 192 9.93 -4.29 0.20
C GLN A 192 9.10 -3.91 1.41
N ILE A 193 8.32 -2.86 1.27
CA ILE A 193 7.31 -2.42 2.23
C ILE A 193 5.95 -2.52 1.55
N PHE A 194 4.97 -3.05 2.25
CA PHE A 194 3.61 -3.19 1.73
C PHE A 194 2.61 -2.47 2.61
N PHE A 195 1.59 -1.92 1.98
CA PHE A 195 0.46 -1.34 2.69
C PHE A 195 -0.85 -1.96 2.22
N CYS A 196 -1.64 -2.38 3.19
CA CYS A 196 -3.03 -2.78 3.02
C CYS A 196 -3.86 -2.20 4.18
N SER A 197 -5.17 -2.14 4.03
CA SER A 197 -6.03 -1.55 5.07
C SER A 197 -7.36 -2.27 5.18
N LEU A 198 -7.89 -2.28 6.40
CA LEU A 198 -9.25 -2.67 6.72
C LEU A 198 -9.91 -1.52 7.47
N GLY A 199 -10.95 -0.94 6.90
CA GLY A 199 -11.75 0.11 7.53
C GLY A 199 -12.93 -0.42 8.34
N GLY A 200 -13.78 0.50 8.81
CA GLY A 200 -15.05 0.18 9.46
C GLY A 200 -14.99 0.02 10.99
N PHE A 201 -13.85 0.28 11.62
CA PHE A 201 -13.69 0.16 13.08
C PHE A 201 -14.36 1.31 13.87
N ASP A 202 -14.64 2.42 13.23
CA ASP A 202 -15.44 3.51 13.80
C ASP A 202 -16.93 3.15 13.70
N THR A 203 -17.38 2.32 14.62
CA THR A 203 -18.69 1.68 14.54
C THR A 203 -19.84 2.54 15.05
N HIS A 204 -19.56 3.61 15.82
CA HIS A 204 -20.55 4.49 16.48
C HIS A 204 -21.68 3.73 17.18
N THR A 205 -22.32 2.80 16.49
CA THR A 205 -23.39 1.92 16.99
C THR A 205 -23.16 0.50 16.50
N GLY A 206 -23.77 -0.49 17.17
CA GLY A 206 -23.68 -1.90 16.74
C GLY A 206 -22.31 -2.53 16.90
N GLN A 207 -21.43 -1.93 17.69
CA GLN A 207 -20.10 -2.46 17.99
C GLN A 207 -20.20 -3.87 18.59
N VAL A 208 -21.09 -4.04 19.55
CA VAL A 208 -21.48 -5.30 20.14
C VAL A 208 -22.97 -5.51 19.97
N THR A 209 -23.40 -6.71 19.59
CA THR A 209 -24.81 -7.07 19.47
C THR A 209 -25.13 -8.29 20.35
N GLY A 210 -26.37 -8.40 20.82
CA GLY A 210 -26.80 -9.54 21.62
C GLY A 210 -26.11 -9.68 22.99
N GLY A 211 -25.43 -8.61 23.46
CA GLY A 211 -24.75 -8.62 24.77
C GLY A 211 -23.47 -9.46 24.88
N ALA A 212 -23.02 -10.07 23.78
CA ALA A 212 -21.79 -10.87 23.77
C ALA A 212 -20.67 -10.16 23.03
N PRO A 213 -19.45 -10.06 23.60
CA PRO A 213 -18.30 -9.38 22.98
C PRO A 213 -17.82 -10.05 21.69
N THR A 214 -18.24 -11.27 21.44
CA THR A 214 -17.92 -12.05 20.23
C THR A 214 -18.92 -11.84 19.09
N THR A 215 -19.92 -10.98 19.27
CA THR A 215 -20.93 -10.67 18.25
C THR A 215 -20.99 -9.17 17.98
N GLY A 216 -21.35 -8.80 16.76
CA GLY A 216 -21.41 -7.41 16.32
C GLY A 216 -20.32 -7.03 15.33
N THR A 217 -20.33 -5.78 14.90
CA THR A 217 -19.44 -5.26 13.85
C THR A 217 -17.97 -5.38 14.24
N GLN A 218 -17.62 -5.07 15.48
CA GLN A 218 -16.23 -5.15 15.96
C GLN A 218 -15.68 -6.58 15.89
N ALA A 219 -16.44 -7.55 16.38
CA ALA A 219 -16.04 -8.96 16.35
C ALA A 219 -15.86 -9.46 14.92
N ASN A 220 -16.76 -9.07 14.00
CA ASN A 220 -16.68 -9.43 12.58
C ASN A 220 -15.42 -8.84 11.92
N LEU A 221 -15.09 -7.58 12.19
CA LEU A 221 -13.88 -6.93 11.66
C LEU A 221 -12.60 -7.58 12.19
N LEU A 222 -12.55 -7.91 13.49
CA LEU A 222 -11.42 -8.62 14.08
C LEU A 222 -11.28 -10.04 13.52
N ALA A 223 -12.38 -10.74 13.27
CA ALA A 223 -12.35 -12.06 12.62
C ALA A 223 -11.81 -11.98 11.18
N GLN A 224 -12.24 -10.96 10.40
CA GLN A 224 -11.70 -10.72 9.07
C GLN A 224 -10.20 -10.42 9.12
N LEU A 225 -9.76 -9.55 10.02
CA LEU A 225 -8.35 -9.21 10.21
C LEU A 225 -7.53 -10.45 10.55
N SER A 226 -7.95 -11.21 11.58
CA SER A 226 -7.25 -12.41 12.04
C SER A 226 -7.17 -13.49 10.96
N GLY A 227 -8.28 -13.76 10.27
CA GLY A 227 -8.32 -14.75 9.19
C GLY A 227 -7.42 -14.35 8.01
N ALA A 228 -7.45 -13.09 7.60
CA ALA A 228 -6.63 -12.59 6.51
C ALA A 228 -5.13 -12.61 6.85
N MET A 229 -4.75 -12.23 8.09
CA MET A 229 -3.37 -12.30 8.58
C MET A 229 -2.87 -13.74 8.65
N LYS A 230 -3.69 -14.68 9.14
CA LYS A 230 -3.34 -16.10 9.19
C LYS A 230 -3.08 -16.66 7.80
N ALA A 231 -3.98 -16.40 6.84
CA ALA A 231 -3.82 -16.85 5.47
C ALA A 231 -2.55 -16.28 4.81
N PHE A 232 -2.25 -15.00 5.07
CA PHE A 232 -1.03 -14.37 4.58
C PHE A 232 0.22 -14.97 5.20
N TYR A 233 0.22 -15.21 6.51
CA TYR A 233 1.33 -15.89 7.20
C TYR A 233 1.60 -17.27 6.58
N ASP A 234 0.57 -18.10 6.41
CA ASP A 234 0.71 -19.43 5.83
C ASP A 234 1.27 -19.37 4.40
N ALA A 235 0.80 -18.41 3.61
CA ALA A 235 1.33 -18.18 2.26
C ALA A 235 2.82 -17.79 2.29
N THR A 236 3.24 -16.89 3.17
CA THR A 236 4.65 -16.48 3.27
C THR A 236 5.55 -17.62 3.78
N VAL A 237 5.08 -18.46 4.68
CA VAL A 237 5.81 -19.68 5.10
C VAL A 237 6.01 -20.63 3.90
N THR A 238 5.00 -20.78 3.04
CA THR A 238 5.11 -21.62 1.84
C THR A 238 6.06 -21.03 0.79
N LEU A 239 6.18 -19.72 0.74
CA LEU A 239 7.05 -19.02 -0.21
C LEU A 239 8.54 -18.97 0.21
N GLY A 240 8.87 -19.32 1.45
CA GLY A 240 10.24 -19.33 2.02
C GLY A 240 10.65 -17.93 2.44
#